data_becf424acda82f4a40ef094afed4969d
#
_entry.id   becf424acda82f4a40ef094afed4969d
#
_cell.length_a   1.000
_cell.length_b   1.000
_cell.length_c   1.000
_cell.angle_alpha   90.00
_cell.angle_beta   90.00
_cell.angle_gamma   90.00
#
_symmetry.space_group_name_H-M   'P 1'
#
loop_
_entity.id
_entity.type
_entity.pdbx_description
1 polymer ?
#
loop_
_entity_poly.entity_id
_entity_poly.type
_entity_poly.pdbx_seq_one_letter_code
_entity_poly.pdbx_strand_id
1 'polypeptide(L)'
;MHHKNILLISGTTRLHDRMRELSHAIDVSIALANEETFSQAVSSGHEFDLVILDADGMSQDTLNAVDSFVAENGFIPMLLVQDPDKLSTMRMPTQGKNDFILSTAGVDELEVRCSLLLWPGEESAPADIVTVDNMTINLATYQVYIDEKPVDLTLMEYSLLSFLATHPSRAYSRETLLHRVW
;
A
#
# COMPACT_ATOMS: atom_id res chain seq x y z
N MET A 1 8.88 -0.99 -4.61
CA MET A 1 8.10 -0.89 -3.35
C MET A 1 8.79 -1.72 -2.27
N HIS A 2 9.00 -1.18 -1.07
CA HIS A 2 9.53 -1.92 0.08
C HIS A 2 8.36 -2.54 0.83
N HIS A 3 8.58 -3.74 1.39
CA HIS A 3 7.60 -4.45 2.22
C HIS A 3 7.09 -3.57 3.36
N LYS A 4 5.77 -3.57 3.61
CA LYS A 4 5.11 -2.74 4.60
C LYS A 4 4.22 -3.55 5.54
N ASN A 5 4.06 -3.09 6.76
CA ASN A 5 3.25 -3.74 7.78
C ASN A 5 1.98 -2.94 8.06
N ILE A 6 0.84 -3.58 7.92
CA ILE A 6 -0.48 -3.00 8.19
C ILE A 6 -1.05 -3.62 9.47
N LEU A 7 -1.59 -2.78 10.36
CA LEU A 7 -2.41 -3.23 11.47
C LEU A 7 -3.88 -2.96 11.13
N LEU A 8 -4.67 -4.02 10.94
CA LEU A 8 -6.13 -3.92 10.86
C LEU A 8 -6.72 -4.08 12.25
N ILE A 9 -7.47 -3.09 12.71
CA ILE A 9 -8.23 -3.10 13.94
C ILE A 9 -9.72 -3.11 13.59
N SER A 10 -10.41 -4.22 13.86
CA SER A 10 -11.83 -4.38 13.54
C SER A 10 -12.53 -5.29 14.53
N GLY A 11 -13.73 -4.89 14.97
CA GLY A 11 -14.64 -5.74 15.75
C GLY A 11 -15.37 -6.79 14.90
N THR A 12 -15.22 -6.77 13.58
CA THR A 12 -15.95 -7.62 12.65
C THR A 12 -15.01 -8.33 11.67
N THR A 13 -15.50 -9.40 11.03
CA THR A 13 -14.74 -10.13 10.01
C THR A 13 -14.99 -9.63 8.58
N ARG A 14 -15.82 -8.61 8.41
CA ARG A 14 -16.27 -8.11 7.09
C ARG A 14 -15.14 -7.66 6.15
N LEU A 15 -14.00 -7.28 6.72
CA LEU A 15 -12.84 -6.83 5.96
C LEU A 15 -11.81 -7.94 5.70
N HIS A 16 -11.89 -9.08 6.38
CA HIS A 16 -10.84 -10.09 6.34
C HIS A 16 -10.56 -10.63 4.94
N ASP A 17 -11.58 -10.87 4.14
CA ASP A 17 -11.40 -11.39 2.77
C ASP A 17 -10.76 -10.33 1.88
N ARG A 18 -11.22 -9.06 1.97
CA ARG A 18 -10.61 -7.94 1.24
C ARG A 18 -9.16 -7.69 1.63
N MET A 19 -8.84 -7.84 2.91
CA MET A 19 -7.45 -7.71 3.39
C MET A 19 -6.56 -8.84 2.88
N ARG A 20 -7.11 -10.06 2.74
CA ARG A 20 -6.38 -11.17 2.12
C ARG A 20 -6.10 -10.90 0.64
N GLU A 21 -7.09 -10.42 -0.11
CA GLU A 21 -6.91 -10.01 -1.50
C GLU A 21 -5.88 -8.88 -1.62
N LEU A 22 -5.95 -7.87 -0.76
CA LEU A 22 -4.97 -6.78 -0.70
C LEU A 22 -3.54 -7.30 -0.51
N SER A 23 -3.32 -8.25 0.41
CA SER A 23 -1.98 -8.82 0.65
C SER A 23 -1.42 -9.62 -0.53
N HIS A 24 -2.27 -10.01 -1.49
CA HIS A 24 -1.83 -10.61 -2.75
C HIS A 24 -1.57 -9.57 -3.84
N ALA A 25 -2.21 -8.41 -3.77
CA ALA A 25 -2.09 -7.34 -4.77
C ALA A 25 -0.87 -6.45 -4.52
N ILE A 26 -0.56 -6.14 -3.27
CA ILE A 26 0.57 -5.29 -2.87
C ILE A 26 1.47 -6.00 -1.86
N ASP A 27 2.74 -5.56 -1.75
CA ASP A 27 3.76 -6.18 -0.89
C ASP A 27 3.59 -5.74 0.58
N VAL A 28 2.63 -6.34 1.27
CA VAL A 28 2.31 -6.03 2.67
C VAL A 28 2.11 -7.27 3.53
N SER A 29 2.47 -7.16 4.81
CA SER A 29 2.02 -8.06 5.88
C SER A 29 0.88 -7.40 6.66
N ILE A 30 -0.12 -8.18 7.04
CA ILE A 30 -1.29 -7.68 7.76
C ILE A 30 -1.43 -8.39 9.10
N ALA A 31 -1.34 -7.63 10.17
CA ALA A 31 -1.69 -8.06 11.50
C ALA A 31 -3.16 -7.71 11.79
N LEU A 32 -3.89 -8.66 12.37
CA LEU A 32 -5.30 -8.47 12.73
C LEU A 32 -5.42 -8.29 14.24
N ALA A 33 -6.15 -7.28 14.65
CA ALA A 33 -6.51 -7.02 16.04
C ALA A 33 -7.99 -6.68 16.16
N ASN A 34 -8.54 -6.98 17.31
CA ASN A 34 -9.85 -6.51 17.76
C ASN A 34 -9.69 -5.75 19.09
N GLU A 35 -10.77 -5.34 19.70
CA GLU A 35 -10.77 -4.61 20.96
C GLU A 35 -10.00 -5.34 22.08
N GLU A 36 -10.13 -6.68 22.16
CA GLU A 36 -9.48 -7.49 23.19
C GLU A 36 -7.99 -7.73 22.93
N THR A 37 -7.60 -7.86 21.64
CA THR A 37 -6.25 -8.23 21.22
C THR A 37 -5.37 -7.03 20.83
N PHE A 38 -5.93 -5.83 20.72
CA PHE A 38 -5.21 -4.62 20.33
C PHE A 38 -3.98 -4.37 21.19
N SER A 39 -4.12 -4.38 22.51
CA SER A 39 -3.00 -4.15 23.45
C SER A 39 -1.86 -5.16 23.25
N GLN A 40 -2.19 -6.41 22.96
CA GLN A 40 -1.20 -7.44 22.66
C GLN A 40 -0.52 -7.22 21.31
N ALA A 41 -1.29 -6.85 20.29
CA ALA A 41 -0.75 -6.60 18.95
C ALA A 41 0.28 -5.45 18.96
N VAL A 42 0.00 -4.34 19.64
CA VAL A 42 0.91 -3.20 19.72
C VAL A 42 2.11 -3.43 20.66
N SER A 43 1.96 -4.31 21.65
CA SER A 43 3.07 -4.67 22.56
C SER A 43 4.03 -5.71 21.97
N SER A 44 3.74 -6.26 20.82
CA SER A 44 4.56 -7.30 20.17
C SER A 44 5.91 -6.79 19.63
N GLY A 45 6.13 -5.48 19.63
CA GLY A 45 7.36 -4.85 19.12
C GLY A 45 7.41 -4.75 17.59
N HIS A 46 6.32 -5.04 16.89
CA HIS A 46 6.23 -4.85 15.45
C HIS A 46 6.01 -3.35 15.16
N GLU A 47 6.76 -2.84 14.20
CA GLU A 47 6.52 -1.52 13.64
C GLU A 47 5.45 -1.63 12.55
N PHE A 48 4.48 -0.72 12.58
CA PHE A 48 3.41 -0.64 11.59
C PHE A 48 3.55 0.63 10.75
N ASP A 49 3.33 0.50 9.46
CA ASP A 49 3.40 1.59 8.49
C ASP A 49 2.02 2.20 8.18
N LEU A 50 0.94 1.46 8.47
CA LEU A 50 -0.44 1.89 8.27
C LEU A 50 -1.33 1.22 9.32
N VAL A 51 -2.26 1.99 9.88
CA VAL A 51 -3.38 1.48 10.69
C VAL A 51 -4.66 1.58 9.86
N ILE A 52 -5.36 0.45 9.69
CA ILE A 52 -6.72 0.43 9.15
C ILE A 52 -7.67 0.22 10.33
N LEU A 53 -8.53 1.19 10.58
CA LEU A 53 -9.46 1.18 11.72
C LEU A 53 -10.89 1.08 11.24
N ASP A 54 -11.54 -0.04 11.58
CA ASP A 54 -12.98 -0.21 11.49
C ASP A 54 -13.58 0.06 12.87
N ALA A 55 -14.00 1.30 13.09
CA ALA A 55 -14.50 1.76 14.40
C ALA A 55 -15.90 1.24 14.74
N ASP A 56 -16.54 0.49 13.84
CA ASP A 56 -17.90 0.01 14.06
C ASP A 56 -17.96 -1.00 15.22
N GLY A 57 -18.76 -0.69 16.24
CA GLY A 57 -18.91 -1.52 17.43
C GLY A 57 -17.77 -1.44 18.44
N MET A 58 -16.78 -0.56 18.28
CA MET A 58 -15.70 -0.35 19.24
C MET A 58 -16.09 0.61 20.37
N SER A 59 -15.53 0.37 21.57
CA SER A 59 -15.68 1.28 22.71
C SER A 59 -14.86 2.56 22.50
N GLN A 60 -15.28 3.65 23.14
CA GLN A 60 -14.55 4.91 23.11
C GLN A 60 -13.14 4.77 23.72
N ASP A 61 -12.98 3.92 24.71
CA ASP A 61 -11.68 3.67 25.35
C ASP A 61 -10.70 3.02 24.36
N THR A 62 -11.15 2.07 23.56
CA THR A 62 -10.33 1.46 22.52
C THR A 62 -9.97 2.47 21.43
N LEU A 63 -10.91 3.31 20.99
CA LEU A 63 -10.65 4.35 20.01
C LEU A 63 -9.61 5.36 20.53
N ASN A 64 -9.70 5.78 21.79
CA ASN A 64 -8.71 6.65 22.41
C ASN A 64 -7.33 5.97 22.52
N ALA A 65 -7.29 4.67 22.81
CA ALA A 65 -6.04 3.91 22.86
C ALA A 65 -5.38 3.80 21.48
N VAL A 66 -6.16 3.63 20.41
CA VAL A 66 -5.66 3.64 19.02
C VAL A 66 -5.08 5.01 18.65
N ASP A 67 -5.79 6.10 18.97
CA ASP A 67 -5.32 7.46 18.72
C ASP A 67 -3.99 7.74 19.45
N SER A 68 -3.89 7.30 20.71
CA SER A 68 -2.65 7.43 21.50
C SER A 68 -1.50 6.64 20.88
N PHE A 69 -1.76 5.39 20.50
CA PHE A 69 -0.76 4.55 19.84
C PHE A 69 -0.23 5.17 18.54
N VAL A 70 -1.13 5.66 17.68
CA VAL A 70 -0.77 6.32 16.42
C VAL A 70 0.09 7.56 16.68
N ALA A 71 -0.27 8.39 17.67
CA ALA A 71 0.46 9.61 18.00
C ALA A 71 1.85 9.32 18.58
N GLU A 72 1.98 8.35 19.48
CA GLU A 72 3.23 7.96 20.12
C GLU A 72 4.22 7.31 19.15
N ASN A 73 3.73 6.72 18.05
CA ASN A 73 4.55 6.09 17.01
C ASN A 73 4.75 6.97 15.76
N GLY A 74 4.82 8.29 15.94
CA GLY A 74 5.19 9.23 14.88
C GLY A 74 4.06 9.56 13.90
N PHE A 75 2.81 9.49 14.36
CA PHE A 75 1.61 9.71 13.56
C PHE A 75 1.52 8.75 12.36
N ILE A 76 1.54 7.44 12.67
CA ILE A 76 1.34 6.39 11.66
C ILE A 76 0.11 6.76 10.80
N PRO A 77 0.19 6.70 9.46
CA PRO A 77 -0.97 6.92 8.60
C PRO A 77 -2.15 6.04 8.99
N MET A 78 -3.37 6.60 8.93
CA MET A 78 -4.58 5.86 9.28
C MET A 78 -5.58 5.87 8.12
N LEU A 79 -6.14 4.70 7.80
CA LEU A 79 -7.29 4.54 6.93
C LEU A 79 -8.51 4.17 7.76
N LEU A 80 -9.46 5.10 7.89
CA LEU A 80 -10.68 4.89 8.64
C LEU A 80 -11.74 4.22 7.76
N VAL A 81 -12.24 3.05 8.18
CA VAL A 81 -13.36 2.39 7.51
C VAL A 81 -14.66 2.91 8.09
N GLN A 82 -15.49 3.51 7.23
CA GLN A 82 -16.71 4.21 7.63
C GLN A 82 -17.94 3.57 7.01
N ASP A 83 -18.98 3.37 7.83
CA ASP A 83 -20.29 2.99 7.33
C ASP A 83 -20.92 4.18 6.56
N PRO A 84 -21.52 3.96 5.36
CA PRO A 84 -22.16 5.02 4.59
C PRO A 84 -23.21 5.80 5.41
N ASP A 85 -23.97 5.13 6.27
CA ASP A 85 -25.04 5.75 7.06
C ASP A 85 -24.49 6.63 8.21
N LYS A 86 -23.23 6.43 8.59
CA LYS A 86 -22.54 7.19 9.65
C LYS A 86 -21.59 8.27 9.15
N LEU A 87 -21.53 8.50 7.84
CA LEU A 87 -20.58 9.42 7.22
C LEU A 87 -20.70 10.86 7.74
N SER A 88 -21.92 11.31 8.02
CA SER A 88 -22.18 12.67 8.55
C SER A 88 -21.64 12.90 9.97
N THR A 89 -21.37 11.85 10.72
CA THR A 89 -20.85 11.90 12.08
C THR A 89 -19.38 11.51 12.19
N MET A 90 -18.75 11.19 11.06
CA MET A 90 -17.36 10.78 11.01
C MET A 90 -16.45 11.89 11.54
N ARG A 91 -15.45 11.50 12.33
CA ARG A 91 -14.37 12.37 12.79
C ARG A 91 -13.04 11.77 12.37
N MET A 92 -12.24 12.57 11.67
CA MET A 92 -10.89 12.21 11.28
C MET A 92 -9.89 12.84 12.25
N PRO A 93 -8.83 12.12 12.64
CA PRO A 93 -7.71 12.74 13.33
C PRO A 93 -7.12 13.88 12.48
N THR A 94 -6.79 15.00 13.11
CA THR A 94 -6.29 16.19 12.42
C THR A 94 -4.78 16.16 12.17
N GLN A 95 -4.09 15.23 12.81
CA GLN A 95 -2.65 15.06 12.68
C GLN A 95 -2.32 13.77 11.93
N GLY A 96 -1.22 13.79 11.19
CA GLY A 96 -0.80 12.67 10.35
C GLY A 96 -1.47 12.65 8.98
N LYS A 97 -1.06 11.69 8.17
CA LYS A 97 -1.69 11.40 6.87
C LYS A 97 -2.84 10.41 7.08
N ASN A 98 -4.05 10.90 7.01
CA ASN A 98 -5.23 10.09 7.26
C ASN A 98 -6.19 10.16 6.06
N ASP A 99 -6.85 9.06 5.77
CA ASP A 99 -7.89 8.97 4.74
C ASP A 99 -9.04 8.10 5.26
N PHE A 100 -10.13 8.04 4.53
CA PHE A 100 -11.24 7.15 4.86
C PHE A 100 -11.69 6.35 3.63
N ILE A 101 -12.32 5.22 3.90
CA ILE A 101 -12.94 4.37 2.89
C ILE A 101 -14.31 3.91 3.39
N LEU A 102 -15.26 3.79 2.48
CA LEU A 102 -16.56 3.23 2.85
C LEU A 102 -16.48 1.72 3.06
N SER A 103 -17.21 1.22 4.05
CA SER A 103 -17.27 -0.22 4.34
C SER A 103 -17.80 -1.05 3.17
N THR A 104 -18.48 -0.41 2.22
CA THR A 104 -18.99 -1.01 0.98
C THR A 104 -18.03 -0.96 -0.19
N ALA A 105 -16.89 -0.26 -0.08
CA ALA A 105 -15.92 -0.12 -1.15
C ALA A 105 -15.30 -1.46 -1.55
N GLY A 106 -14.94 -1.58 -2.82
CA GLY A 106 -14.26 -2.75 -3.38
C GLY A 106 -12.77 -2.84 -2.99
N VAL A 107 -12.15 -3.96 -3.34
CA VAL A 107 -10.72 -4.20 -3.10
C VAL A 107 -9.86 -3.22 -3.89
N ASP A 108 -10.24 -2.87 -5.11
CA ASP A 108 -9.50 -1.94 -5.98
C ASP A 108 -9.35 -0.55 -5.32
N GLU A 109 -10.43 -0.03 -4.69
CA GLU A 109 -10.37 1.24 -3.96
C GLU A 109 -9.52 1.12 -2.70
N LEU A 110 -9.63 0.00 -1.98
CA LEU A 110 -8.82 -0.28 -0.79
C LEU A 110 -7.33 -0.31 -1.15
N GLU A 111 -6.96 -0.98 -2.25
CA GLU A 111 -5.59 -1.06 -2.75
C GLU A 111 -5.03 0.33 -3.08
N VAL A 112 -5.76 1.14 -3.83
CA VAL A 112 -5.33 2.50 -4.19
C VAL A 112 -5.12 3.35 -2.94
N ARG A 113 -6.06 3.36 -2.00
CA ARG A 113 -5.94 4.19 -0.78
C ARG A 113 -4.82 3.72 0.14
N CYS A 114 -4.65 2.40 0.30
CA CYS A 114 -3.53 1.85 1.07
C CYS A 114 -2.19 2.22 0.42
N SER A 115 -2.08 2.11 -0.91
CA SER A 115 -0.87 2.48 -1.64
C SER A 115 -0.51 3.96 -1.47
N LEU A 116 -1.48 4.86 -1.56
CA LEU A 116 -1.29 6.31 -1.36
C LEU A 116 -0.80 6.65 0.07
N LEU A 117 -1.21 5.89 1.07
CA LEU A 117 -0.80 6.09 2.46
C LEU A 117 0.55 5.44 2.78
N LEU A 118 0.82 4.24 2.23
CA LEU A 118 2.04 3.48 2.49
C LEU A 118 3.27 3.98 1.74
N TRP A 119 3.08 4.48 0.51
CA TRP A 119 4.16 4.96 -0.37
C TRP A 119 3.90 6.38 -0.87
N PRO A 120 3.85 7.38 0.04
CA PRO A 120 3.60 8.76 -0.34
C PRO A 120 4.73 9.30 -1.22
N GLY A 121 4.34 9.87 -2.38
CA GLY A 121 5.29 10.38 -3.38
C GLY A 121 5.72 9.34 -4.43
N GLU A 122 5.40 8.05 -4.24
CA GLU A 122 5.43 7.05 -5.30
C GLU A 122 4.09 7.03 -6.09
N GLU A 123 3.18 7.88 -5.68
CA GLU A 123 1.76 7.93 -6.07
C GLU A 123 1.50 8.33 -7.51
N SER A 124 2.50 8.84 -8.18
CA SER A 124 2.36 9.39 -9.53
C SER A 124 3.31 8.80 -10.55
N ALA A 125 3.95 7.68 -10.22
CA ALA A 125 4.38 6.85 -11.32
C ALA A 125 3.09 6.25 -11.89
N PRO A 126 2.59 6.69 -13.06
CA PRO A 126 1.57 5.92 -13.75
C PRO A 126 2.03 4.46 -13.73
N ALA A 127 1.11 3.49 -13.74
CA ALA A 127 1.47 2.06 -13.88
C ALA A 127 2.47 1.82 -15.04
N ASP A 128 2.67 2.83 -15.84
CA ASP A 128 3.54 2.91 -17.02
C ASP A 128 4.93 3.52 -16.75
N ILE A 129 5.33 3.86 -15.53
CA ILE A 129 6.69 4.37 -15.23
C ILE A 129 7.39 3.45 -14.24
N VAL A 130 8.54 2.93 -14.65
CA VAL A 130 9.44 2.13 -13.82
C VAL A 130 10.70 2.94 -13.54
N THR A 131 11.05 3.13 -12.26
CA THR A 131 12.27 3.82 -11.84
C THR A 131 13.24 2.84 -11.20
N VAL A 132 14.49 2.83 -11.67
CA VAL A 132 15.59 2.04 -11.11
C VAL A 132 16.78 2.98 -10.94
N ASP A 133 17.14 3.30 -9.71
CA ASP A 133 18.16 4.30 -9.35
C ASP A 133 17.91 5.65 -10.07
N ASN A 134 18.81 6.06 -10.96
CA ASN A 134 18.70 7.28 -11.76
C ASN A 134 18.06 7.05 -13.14
N MET A 135 17.58 5.84 -13.42
CA MET A 135 16.94 5.49 -14.67
C MET A 135 15.42 5.49 -14.54
N THR A 136 14.73 6.12 -15.48
CA THR A 136 13.27 6.16 -15.59
C THR A 136 12.85 5.55 -16.92
N ILE A 137 12.01 4.53 -16.90
CA ILE A 137 11.45 3.86 -18.07
C ILE A 137 9.96 4.20 -18.14
N ASN A 138 9.53 4.85 -19.22
CA ASN A 138 8.11 5.09 -19.50
C ASN A 138 7.58 3.96 -20.38
N LEU A 139 6.74 3.09 -19.82
CA LEU A 139 6.17 1.93 -20.50
C LEU A 139 5.11 2.32 -21.53
N ALA A 140 4.42 3.46 -21.32
CA ALA A 140 3.40 3.95 -22.24
C ALA A 140 3.98 4.58 -23.50
N THR A 141 5.13 5.28 -23.38
CA THR A 141 5.76 6.00 -24.50
C THR A 141 6.98 5.30 -25.06
N TYR A 142 7.39 4.17 -24.47
CA TYR A 142 8.59 3.41 -24.84
C TYR A 142 9.89 4.24 -24.74
N GLN A 143 9.95 5.17 -23.80
CA GLN A 143 11.09 6.06 -23.60
C GLN A 143 11.86 5.70 -22.34
N VAL A 144 13.17 5.86 -22.39
CA VAL A 144 14.08 5.67 -21.26
C VAL A 144 14.87 6.94 -21.02
N TYR A 145 15.04 7.29 -19.76
CA TYR A 145 15.82 8.44 -19.32
C TYR A 145 16.84 7.99 -18.27
N ILE A 146 18.06 8.54 -18.32
CA ILE A 146 19.09 8.41 -17.27
C ILE A 146 19.50 9.82 -16.88
N ASP A 147 19.41 10.16 -15.60
CA ASP A 147 19.64 11.53 -15.10
C ASP A 147 18.84 12.58 -15.91
N GLU A 148 17.56 12.30 -16.16
CA GLU A 148 16.63 13.14 -16.95
C GLU A 148 17.01 13.30 -18.44
N LYS A 149 18.04 12.62 -18.92
CA LYS A 149 18.45 12.65 -20.32
C LYS A 149 17.89 11.44 -21.07
N PRO A 150 17.26 11.64 -22.24
CA PRO A 150 16.73 10.54 -23.03
C PRO A 150 17.85 9.64 -23.54
N VAL A 151 17.56 8.34 -23.55
CA VAL A 151 18.44 7.29 -24.10
C VAL A 151 17.73 6.66 -25.29
N ASP A 152 18.38 6.67 -26.44
CA ASP A 152 17.86 6.02 -27.64
C ASP A 152 18.15 4.52 -27.59
N LEU A 153 17.10 3.72 -27.57
CA LEU A 153 17.15 2.27 -27.59
C LEU A 153 16.37 1.75 -28.80
N THR A 154 16.86 0.68 -29.38
CA THR A 154 16.04 -0.11 -30.32
C THR A 154 14.87 -0.75 -29.59
N LEU A 155 13.81 -1.12 -30.29
CA LEU A 155 12.65 -1.80 -29.71
C LEU A 155 13.05 -3.04 -28.90
N MET A 156 14.03 -3.81 -29.38
CA MET A 156 14.49 -5.02 -28.70
C MET A 156 15.27 -4.74 -27.41
N GLU A 157 16.13 -3.73 -27.43
CA GLU A 157 16.86 -3.27 -26.25
C GLU A 157 15.90 -2.72 -25.20
N TYR A 158 14.93 -1.91 -25.63
CA TYR A 158 13.88 -1.41 -24.75
C TYR A 158 13.07 -2.57 -24.13
N SER A 159 12.61 -3.54 -24.95
CA SER A 159 11.80 -4.68 -24.48
C SER A 159 12.56 -5.52 -23.45
N LEU A 160 13.86 -5.76 -23.66
CA LEU A 160 14.69 -6.47 -22.69
C LEU A 160 14.87 -5.66 -21.40
N LEU A 161 15.18 -4.38 -21.52
CA LEU A 161 15.38 -3.50 -20.37
C LEU A 161 14.09 -3.39 -19.52
N SER A 162 12.97 -3.11 -20.15
CA SER A 162 11.67 -2.99 -19.47
C SER A 162 11.24 -4.31 -18.81
N PHE A 163 11.45 -5.45 -19.47
CA PHE A 163 11.19 -6.75 -18.88
C PHE A 163 12.02 -7.01 -17.62
N LEU A 164 13.33 -6.72 -17.65
CA LEU A 164 14.20 -6.91 -16.48
C LEU A 164 13.88 -5.92 -15.36
N ALA A 165 13.62 -4.67 -15.69
CA ALA A 165 13.31 -3.62 -14.72
C ALA A 165 11.98 -3.83 -13.99
N THR A 166 10.99 -4.42 -14.67
CA THR A 166 9.69 -4.78 -14.05
C THR A 166 9.73 -6.07 -13.23
N HIS A 167 10.85 -6.81 -13.28
CA HIS A 167 11.02 -8.05 -12.52
C HIS A 167 12.34 -8.04 -11.72
N PRO A 168 12.51 -7.09 -10.79
CA PRO A 168 13.75 -6.95 -10.03
C PRO A 168 14.04 -8.21 -9.19
N SER A 169 15.31 -8.41 -8.88
CA SER A 169 15.79 -9.52 -8.03
C SER A 169 15.53 -10.93 -8.57
N ARG A 170 15.28 -11.09 -9.89
CA ARG A 170 15.11 -12.38 -10.54
C ARG A 170 16.20 -12.61 -11.59
N ALA A 171 16.78 -13.80 -11.60
CA ALA A 171 17.67 -14.24 -12.65
C ALA A 171 16.87 -15.03 -13.73
N TYR A 172 17.14 -14.76 -14.99
CA TYR A 172 16.49 -15.43 -16.12
C TYR A 172 17.53 -16.11 -16.99
N SER A 173 17.22 -17.34 -17.48
CA SER A 173 18.04 -17.97 -18.46
C SER A 173 17.93 -17.27 -19.82
N ARG A 174 18.92 -17.48 -20.68
CA ARG A 174 18.92 -16.94 -22.04
C ARG A 174 17.68 -17.40 -22.83
N GLU A 175 17.31 -18.65 -22.68
CA GLU A 175 16.14 -19.26 -23.35
C GLU A 175 14.86 -18.57 -22.89
N THR A 176 14.73 -18.30 -21.57
CA THR A 176 13.58 -17.58 -21.03
C THR A 176 13.49 -16.16 -21.57
N LEU A 177 14.61 -15.44 -21.64
CA LEU A 177 14.64 -14.09 -22.20
C LEU A 177 14.29 -14.08 -23.68
N LEU A 178 14.85 -15.00 -24.47
CA LEU A 178 14.50 -15.15 -25.88
C LEU A 178 13.03 -15.42 -26.11
N HIS A 179 12.38 -16.18 -25.26
CA HIS A 179 10.96 -16.53 -25.41
C HIS A 179 10.01 -15.42 -24.91
N ARG A 180 10.47 -14.57 -23.98
CA ARG A 180 9.63 -13.54 -23.33
C ARG A 180 9.77 -12.17 -23.97
N VAL A 181 10.89 -11.90 -24.61
CA VAL A 181 11.26 -10.56 -25.12
C VAL A 181 11.25 -10.53 -26.66
N TRP A 182 11.54 -11.66 -27.31
CA TRP A 182 11.54 -11.89 -28.75
C TRP A 182 10.48 -12.91 -29.14
#